data_351cb359d4b78a058ffb771ee5938482
#
_entry.id   351cb359d4b78a058ffb771ee5938482
#
_cell.length_a   1.000
_cell.length_b   1.000
_cell.length_c   1.000
_cell.angle_alpha   90.00
_cell.angle_beta   90.00
_cell.angle_gamma   90.00
#
_symmetry.space_group_name_H-M   'P 1'
#
loop_
_entity.id
_entity.type
_entity.pdbx_description
1 polymer ?
#
loop_
_entity_poly.entity_id
_entity_poly.type
_entity_poly.pdbx_seq_one_letter_code
_entity_poly.pdbx_strand_id
1 'polypeptide(L)'
;MNLKKGIALALTAAALMAFTGCGTNETTSNGEYKVGVVQLVEHPALDAANKGFVDALKEKGLSDKITFDQQNAQADQSNLNSIAQRFVSDRKNLILAIATPAAQSMA
;
A
#
# COMPACT_ATOMS: atom_id res chain seq x y z
N MET A 1 -2.06 11.27 -64.79
CA MET A 1 -2.64 10.52 -64.57
C MET A 1 -2.30 9.73 -63.58
N ASN A 2 -1.42 9.87 -62.89
CA ASN A 2 -1.06 9.05 -61.97
C ASN A 2 -1.29 9.47 -60.61
N LEU A 3 -2.13 10.38 -60.43
CA LEU A 3 -2.33 10.82 -59.16
C LEU A 3 -3.05 9.90 -58.35
N LYS A 4 -3.60 8.90 -58.83
CA LYS A 4 -4.43 8.09 -58.06
C LYS A 4 -3.69 7.06 -57.29
N LYS A 5 -2.43 6.98 -57.48
CA LYS A 5 -1.76 5.95 -56.80
C LYS A 5 -1.16 6.38 -55.51
N GLY A 6 -1.28 7.57 -55.19
CA GLY A 6 -0.66 8.00 -54.00
C GLY A 6 -1.51 8.09 -52.79
N ILE A 7 -2.76 7.78 -52.98
CA ILE A 7 -3.61 8.03 -51.92
C ILE A 7 -3.81 6.84 -51.03
N ALA A 8 -3.36 5.76 -51.48
CA ALA A 8 -3.70 4.59 -50.72
C ALA A 8 -2.79 4.29 -49.58
N LEU A 9 -1.78 5.04 -49.46
CA LEU A 9 -0.89 4.68 -48.42
C LEU A 9 -1.02 5.42 -47.17
N ALA A 10 -1.94 6.25 -47.05
CA ALA A 10 -1.97 7.06 -45.88
C ALA A 10 -2.88 6.57 -44.78
N LEU A 11 -3.53 5.51 -45.06
CA LEU A 11 -4.49 5.15 -44.13
C LEU A 11 -4.15 4.08 -43.19
N THR A 12 -2.97 3.60 -43.20
CA THR A 12 -2.76 2.47 -42.36
C THR A 12 -2.00 2.77 -41.12
N ALA A 13 -1.77 3.98 -40.87
CA ALA A 13 -0.95 4.23 -39.72
C ALA A 13 -1.73 4.55 -38.46
N ALA A 14 -2.97 4.56 -38.58
CA ALA A 14 -3.65 5.08 -37.41
C ALA A 14 -4.16 4.08 -36.45
N ALA A 15 -3.89 2.90 -36.64
CA ALA A 15 -4.56 1.97 -35.82
C ALA A 15 -3.82 1.41 -34.70
N LEU A 16 -2.70 1.87 -34.39
CA LEU A 16 -2.01 1.22 -33.45
C LEU A 16 -1.88 1.84 -32.16
N MET A 17 -2.70 2.67 -31.84
CA MET A 17 -2.48 3.31 -30.72
C MET A 17 -3.22 3.01 -29.62
N ALA A 18 -3.83 2.07 -29.51
CA ALA A 18 -4.71 2.01 -28.56
C ALA A 18 -4.48 1.24 -27.45
N PHE A 19 -3.49 0.71 -27.20
CA PHE A 19 -3.44 -0.12 -26.22
C PHE A 19 -2.75 0.17 -25.11
N THR A 20 -2.60 1.20 -24.77
CA THR A 20 -1.84 1.37 -23.75
C THR A 20 -2.46 1.64 -22.66
N GLY A 21 -3.25 1.42 -22.35
CA GLY A 21 -3.81 1.85 -21.33
C GLY A 21 -3.87 1.27 -20.23
N CYS A 22 -3.58 0.36 -20.01
CA CYS A 22 -3.80 -0.27 -19.01
C CYS A 22 -3.28 0.03 -17.94
N GLY A 23 -3.14 0.65 -17.62
CA GLY A 23 -2.86 0.81 -16.60
C GLY A 23 -2.37 0.69 -15.58
N THR A 24 -2.33 0.69 -15.27
CA THR A 24 -1.86 0.42 -14.35
C THR A 24 -1.48 1.09 -13.45
N ASN A 25 -1.43 1.68 -13.25
CA ASN A 25 -1.24 2.23 -12.36
C ASN A 25 -0.64 2.26 -11.44
N GLU A 26 -0.67 1.93 -11.04
CA GLU A 26 -0.26 1.82 -10.17
C GLU A 26 0.62 2.31 -9.64
N THR A 27 0.86 2.64 -9.56
CA THR A 27 1.36 2.97 -9.15
C THR A 27 2.11 3.39 -8.51
N THR A 28 2.12 3.40 -7.99
CA THR A 28 2.79 3.48 -7.32
C THR A 28 3.75 4.05 -7.19
N SER A 29 3.77 4.32 -7.51
CA SER A 29 4.43 4.93 -7.51
C SER A 29 5.44 5.40 -6.80
N ASN A 30 6.04 5.93 -6.63
CA ASN A 30 7.03 6.33 -5.90
C ASN A 30 7.44 5.37 -4.95
N GLY A 31 6.89 4.24 -4.92
CA GLY A 31 7.35 3.30 -4.04
C GLY A 31 7.15 3.62 -2.63
N GLU A 32 6.21 4.39 -2.29
CA GLU A 32 5.99 4.65 -0.94
C GLU A 32 4.88 3.80 -0.44
N TYR A 33 5.06 3.13 0.65
CA TYR A 33 4.05 2.28 1.25
C TYR A 33 3.71 2.80 2.64
N LYS A 34 2.43 2.78 2.97
CA LYS A 34 1.96 3.18 4.29
C LYS A 34 1.65 1.93 5.07
N VAL A 35 2.38 1.71 6.14
CA VAL A 35 2.20 0.51 6.96
C VAL A 35 1.67 0.94 8.32
N GLY A 36 0.52 0.42 8.70
CA GLY A 36 -0.04 0.65 10.02
C GLY A 36 0.40 -0.48 10.94
N VAL A 37 0.78 -0.15 12.14
CA VAL A 37 1.09 -1.16 13.17
C VAL A 37 0.23 -0.83 14.38
N VAL A 38 -0.59 -1.78 14.79
CA VAL A 38 -1.39 -1.59 15.99
C VAL A 38 -1.05 -2.65 17.00
N GLN A 39 -0.71 -2.21 18.20
CA GLN A 39 -0.37 -3.08 19.30
C GLN A 39 -1.45 -2.93 20.36
N LEU A 40 -1.89 -4.03 20.91
CA LEU A 40 -2.96 -3.97 21.89
C LEU A 40 -2.58 -3.15 23.11
N VAL A 41 -1.39 -3.35 23.62
CA VAL A 41 -0.97 -2.72 24.85
C VAL A 41 0.56 -2.74 24.89
N GLU A 42 1.17 -1.90 25.71
CA GLU A 42 2.59 -1.92 25.87
C GLU A 42 2.97 -3.11 26.72
N HIS A 43 3.78 -3.97 26.20
CA HIS A 43 4.22 -5.19 26.87
C HIS A 43 5.50 -5.69 26.20
N PRO A 44 6.51 -6.13 26.95
CA PRO A 44 7.79 -6.49 26.35
C PRO A 44 7.72 -7.47 25.19
N ALA A 45 6.82 -8.45 25.26
CA ALA A 45 6.68 -9.42 24.18
C ALA A 45 6.09 -8.79 22.93
N LEU A 46 5.11 -7.91 23.09
CA LEU A 46 4.47 -7.24 21.96
C LEU A 46 5.41 -6.19 21.38
N ASP A 47 6.15 -5.50 22.24
CA ASP A 47 7.12 -4.50 21.82
C ASP A 47 8.24 -5.17 21.00
N ALA A 48 8.66 -6.37 21.42
CA ALA A 48 9.68 -7.11 20.69
C ALA A 48 9.17 -7.54 19.31
N ALA A 49 7.92 -7.96 19.22
CA ALA A 49 7.32 -8.33 17.94
C ALA A 49 7.24 -7.14 16.99
N ASN A 50 6.82 -6.00 17.50
CA ASN A 50 6.74 -4.77 16.74
C ASN A 50 8.13 -4.36 16.24
N LYS A 51 9.08 -4.32 17.16
CA LYS A 51 10.45 -3.93 16.82
C LYS A 51 11.04 -4.88 15.79
N GLY A 52 10.85 -6.19 15.98
CA GLY A 52 11.39 -7.16 15.03
C GLY A 52 10.84 -7.00 13.63
N PHE A 53 9.55 -6.67 13.51
CA PHE A 53 8.94 -6.41 12.21
C PHE A 53 9.58 -5.19 11.53
N VAL A 54 9.70 -4.09 12.26
CA VAL A 54 10.27 -2.86 11.71
C VAL A 54 11.74 -3.07 11.34
N ASP A 55 12.49 -3.73 12.22
CA ASP A 55 13.91 -3.96 11.97
C ASP A 55 14.11 -4.85 10.73
N ALA A 56 13.30 -5.87 10.56
CA ALA A 56 13.40 -6.75 9.40
C ALA A 56 13.18 -5.98 8.09
N LEU A 57 12.24 -5.05 8.08
CA LEU A 57 12.00 -4.24 6.89
C LEU A 57 13.16 -3.29 6.62
N LYS A 58 13.79 -2.77 7.68
CA LYS A 58 14.97 -1.94 7.52
C LYS A 58 16.14 -2.74 6.97
N GLU A 59 16.34 -3.95 7.49
CA GLU A 59 17.43 -4.80 7.02
C GLU A 59 17.25 -5.18 5.55
N LYS A 60 16.03 -5.23 5.07
CA LYS A 60 15.79 -5.52 3.68
C LYS A 60 15.90 -4.28 2.80
N GLY A 61 16.29 -3.16 3.35
CA GLY A 61 16.47 -1.94 2.59
C GLY A 61 15.17 -1.26 2.19
N LEU A 62 14.09 -1.54 2.88
CA LEU A 62 12.80 -1.00 2.52
C LEU A 62 12.41 0.21 3.35
N SER A 63 13.19 0.60 4.34
CA SER A 63 12.78 1.66 5.24
C SER A 63 12.55 2.99 4.54
N ASP A 64 13.27 3.26 3.47
CA ASP A 64 13.09 4.53 2.77
C ASP A 64 11.79 4.56 1.97
N LYS A 65 11.17 3.41 1.80
CA LYS A 65 9.96 3.33 1.01
C LYS A 65 8.73 3.12 1.86
N ILE A 66 8.88 3.08 3.17
CA ILE A 66 7.78 2.78 4.05
C ILE A 66 7.61 3.89 5.07
N THR A 67 6.38 4.33 5.23
CA THR A 67 6.01 5.22 6.32
C THR A 67 5.23 4.40 7.32
N PHE A 68 5.73 4.33 8.54
CA PHE A 68 5.10 3.56 9.59
C PHE A 68 4.20 4.43 10.45
N ASP A 69 2.98 3.97 10.70
CA ASP A 69 2.06 4.61 11.62
C ASP A 69 1.85 3.63 12.75
N GLN A 70 2.48 3.86 13.89
CA GLN A 70 2.46 2.93 14.99
C GLN A 70 1.49 3.40 16.06
N GLN A 71 0.59 2.55 16.43
CA GLN A 71 -0.46 2.85 17.38
C GLN A 71 -0.52 1.84 18.51
N ASN A 72 -0.86 2.30 19.69
CA ASN A 72 -1.05 1.47 20.85
C ASN A 72 -2.48 1.70 21.35
N ALA A 73 -3.25 0.66 21.46
CA ALA A 73 -4.65 0.78 21.83
C ALA A 73 -4.87 0.83 23.35
N GLN A 74 -3.82 0.63 24.12
CA GLN A 74 -3.91 0.69 25.57
C GLN A 74 -4.96 -0.25 26.13
N ALA A 75 -5.07 -1.42 25.53
CA ALA A 75 -6.01 -2.47 25.92
C ALA A 75 -7.48 -2.04 25.86
N ASP A 76 -7.80 -1.03 25.06
CA ASP A 76 -9.14 -0.49 24.98
C ASP A 76 -9.77 -0.80 23.64
N GLN A 77 -10.94 -1.44 23.66
CA GLN A 77 -11.62 -1.86 22.44
C GLN A 77 -12.09 -0.66 21.59
N SER A 78 -12.46 0.42 22.24
CA SER A 78 -12.89 1.61 21.53
C SER A 78 -11.72 2.23 20.78
N ASN A 79 -10.54 2.22 21.40
CA ASN A 79 -9.34 2.70 20.72
C ASN A 79 -8.99 1.80 19.52
N LEU A 80 -9.12 0.48 19.68
CA LEU A 80 -8.89 -0.43 18.57
C LEU A 80 -9.80 -0.12 17.39
N ASN A 81 -11.07 0.10 17.66
CA ASN A 81 -12.03 0.40 16.60
C ASN A 81 -11.71 1.72 15.92
N SER A 82 -11.30 2.71 16.68
CA SER A 82 -10.94 4.02 16.11
C SER A 82 -9.68 3.92 15.26
N ILE A 83 -8.69 3.15 15.72
CA ILE A 83 -7.47 2.94 14.96
C ILE A 83 -7.78 2.21 13.65
N ALA A 84 -8.65 1.19 13.70
CA ALA A 84 -9.04 0.45 12.51
C ALA A 84 -9.68 1.36 11.47
N GLN A 85 -10.63 2.19 11.90
CA GLN A 85 -11.29 3.11 11.00
C GLN A 85 -10.31 4.10 10.39
N ARG A 86 -9.34 4.56 11.20
CA ARG A 86 -8.35 5.48 10.69
C ARG A 86 -7.43 4.82 9.69
N PHE A 87 -6.99 3.60 9.95
CA PHE A 87 -6.11 2.90 9.03
C PHE A 87 -6.78 2.66 7.67
N VAL A 88 -8.08 2.36 7.68
CA VAL A 88 -8.85 2.21 6.46
C VAL A 88 -8.96 3.56 5.72
N SER A 89 -9.30 4.61 6.45
CA SER A 89 -9.44 5.93 5.85
C SER A 89 -8.13 6.42 5.25
N ASP A 90 -7.02 6.11 5.91
CA ASP A 90 -5.71 6.53 5.45
C ASP A 90 -5.19 5.61 4.34
N ARG A 91 -5.92 4.58 4.02
CA ARG A 91 -5.56 3.63 2.96
C ARG A 91 -4.18 3.03 3.20
N LYS A 92 -3.99 2.43 4.37
CA LYS A 92 -2.75 1.72 4.65
C LYS A 92 -2.59 0.57 3.66
N ASN A 93 -1.39 0.38 3.18
CA ASN A 93 -1.11 -0.72 2.25
C ASN A 93 -0.99 -2.04 3.00
N LEU A 94 -0.60 -1.99 4.25
CA LEU A 94 -0.45 -3.18 5.06
C LEU A 94 -0.72 -2.80 6.52
N ILE A 95 -1.33 -3.68 7.26
CA ILE A 95 -1.55 -3.49 8.68
C ILE A 95 -0.99 -4.67 9.43
N LEU A 96 -0.13 -4.41 10.40
CA LEU A 96 0.33 -5.42 11.33
C LEU A 96 -0.46 -5.23 12.62
N ALA A 97 -1.22 -6.24 13.00
CA ALA A 97 -1.97 -6.21 14.25
C ALA A 97 -1.32 -7.18 15.24
N ILE A 98 -0.97 -6.67 16.41
CA ILE A 98 -0.26 -7.46 17.41
C ILE A 98 -1.18 -7.73 18.59
N ALA A 99 -1.46 -8.96 18.81
CA ALA A 99 -2.37 -9.56 19.79
C ALA A 99 -3.76 -9.78 19.19
N THR A 100 -4.45 -10.77 19.70
CA THR A 100 -5.73 -11.23 19.16
C THR A 100 -6.80 -10.15 19.08
N PRO A 101 -7.04 -9.36 20.13
CA PRO A 101 -8.07 -8.32 20.00
C PRO A 101 -7.75 -7.29 18.94
N ALA A 102 -6.46 -6.96 18.76
CA ALA A 102 -6.06 -6.05 17.73
C ALA A 102 -6.32 -6.65 16.34
N ALA A 103 -5.98 -7.92 16.16
CA ALA A 103 -6.21 -8.58 14.88
C ALA A 103 -7.71 -8.67 14.56
N GLN A 104 -8.52 -8.94 15.55
CA GLN A 104 -9.97 -9.03 15.34
C GLN A 104 -10.56 -7.68 14.95
N SER A 105 -10.03 -6.60 15.49
CA SER A 105 -10.55 -5.28 15.15
C SER A 105 -10.12 -4.81 13.76
N MET A 106 -9.05 -5.38 13.23
CA MET A 106 -8.55 -5.01 11.91
C MET A 106 -9.11 -5.89 10.79
N ALA A 107 -9.77 -6.99 11.14
CA ALA A 107 -10.36 -7.86 10.17
C ALA A 107 -11.69 -7.30 9.67
#